data_2ea593ae83d6686589f86ef53bc0ba69
#
_entry.id   2ea593ae83d6686589f86ef53bc0ba69
#
_cell.length_a   1.000
_cell.length_b   1.000
_cell.length_c   1.000
_cell.angle_alpha   90.00
_cell.angle_beta   90.00
_cell.angle_gamma   90.00
#
_symmetry.space_group_name_H-M   'P 1'
#
loop_
_entity.id
_entity.type
_entity.pdbx_description
1 polymer ?
#
loop_
_entity_poly.entity_id
_entity_poly.type
_entity_poly.pdbx_seq_one_letter_code
_entity_poly.pdbx_strand_id
1 'polypeptide(L)'
;MTRHSLVLLSAAAIFAVPGVFFWMHTDANAERCFAEHGEAAVAACTAAIGSGKFSGAELAAIYDNRAIELRQQGDYAHAIADYSAAIRHDSALTGAYTGRGLAYEGANEIEKAKADYSMALTVGPRYADGEWAQEIARGRLAALAD
;
A
#
# COMPACT_ATOMS: atom_id res chain seq x y z
N MET A 1 -14.08 38.47 -32.65
CA MET A 1 -13.02 37.57 -32.15
C MET A 1 -13.39 37.17 -30.75
N THR A 2 -14.10 36.06 -30.61
CA THR A 2 -14.61 35.53 -29.34
C THR A 2 -13.75 34.38 -28.89
N ARG A 3 -13.06 34.55 -27.75
CA ARG A 3 -12.28 33.52 -27.11
C ARG A 3 -13.20 32.55 -26.39
N HIS A 4 -13.25 31.29 -26.87
CA HIS A 4 -13.94 30.21 -26.20
C HIS A 4 -12.98 29.64 -25.12
N SER A 5 -13.33 29.90 -23.85
CA SER A 5 -12.70 29.20 -22.73
C SER A 5 -13.26 27.76 -22.64
N LEU A 6 -12.44 26.77 -22.94
CA LEU A 6 -12.75 25.40 -22.65
C LEU A 6 -12.63 25.19 -21.13
N VAL A 7 -13.78 25.03 -20.47
CA VAL A 7 -13.85 24.51 -19.11
C VAL A 7 -13.76 23.00 -19.21
N LEU A 8 -12.64 22.43 -18.76
CA LEU A 8 -12.51 20.98 -18.57
C LEU A 8 -13.37 20.59 -17.37
N LEU A 9 -14.54 20.04 -17.66
CA LEU A 9 -15.39 19.34 -16.69
C LEU A 9 -14.75 17.98 -16.40
N SER A 10 -14.20 17.85 -15.20
CA SER A 10 -13.83 16.54 -14.64
C SER A 10 -15.08 15.69 -14.56
N ALA A 11 -15.06 14.53 -15.25
CA ALA A 11 -16.16 13.58 -15.27
C ALA A 11 -16.26 12.87 -13.90
N ALA A 12 -17.04 13.45 -12.98
CA ALA A 12 -17.58 12.70 -11.87
C ALA A 12 -18.70 11.80 -12.41
N ALA A 13 -18.52 10.49 -12.36
CA ALA A 13 -19.56 9.54 -12.74
C ALA A 13 -20.73 9.67 -11.75
N ILE A 14 -21.83 10.25 -12.23
CA ILE A 14 -23.07 10.40 -11.48
C ILE A 14 -23.87 9.10 -11.66
N PHE A 15 -23.84 8.22 -10.67
CA PHE A 15 -24.86 7.18 -10.54
C PHE A 15 -26.03 7.75 -9.76
N ALA A 16 -27.08 8.16 -10.48
CA ALA A 16 -28.31 8.65 -9.89
C ALA A 16 -29.16 7.47 -9.41
N VAL A 17 -29.13 7.20 -8.12
CA VAL A 17 -30.21 6.47 -7.42
C VAL A 17 -31.08 7.54 -6.75
N PRO A 18 -32.43 7.57 -6.99
CA PRO A 18 -33.30 8.61 -6.42
C PRO A 18 -33.33 8.48 -4.90
N GLY A 19 -32.78 9.48 -4.19
CA GLY A 19 -32.96 9.64 -2.77
C GLY A 19 -31.73 9.57 -1.87
N VAL A 20 -30.55 9.24 -2.36
CA VAL A 20 -29.32 9.27 -1.53
C VAL A 20 -28.18 9.88 -2.35
N PHE A 21 -27.91 11.15 -2.14
CA PHE A 21 -26.64 11.76 -2.53
C PHE A 21 -25.57 11.23 -1.58
N PHE A 22 -24.98 10.06 -1.92
CA PHE A 22 -23.77 9.59 -1.27
C PHE A 22 -22.61 10.39 -1.85
N TRP A 23 -22.27 11.50 -1.21
CA TRP A 23 -20.99 12.15 -1.44
C TRP A 23 -19.91 11.20 -0.91
N MET A 24 -19.39 10.32 -1.77
CA MET A 24 -18.12 9.69 -1.46
C MET A 24 -17.08 10.82 -1.45
N HIS A 25 -16.83 11.36 -0.27
CA HIS A 25 -15.67 12.20 -0.05
C HIS A 25 -14.46 11.25 -0.11
N THR A 26 -13.96 11.03 -1.31
CA THR A 26 -12.64 10.41 -1.47
C THR A 26 -11.65 11.37 -0.83
N ASP A 27 -10.85 10.85 0.09
CA ASP A 27 -9.82 11.69 0.73
C ASP A 27 -8.71 11.93 -0.30
N ALA A 28 -8.54 13.19 -0.70
CA ALA A 28 -7.58 13.57 -1.74
C ALA A 28 -6.14 13.11 -1.39
N ASN A 29 -5.79 13.01 -0.11
CA ASN A 29 -4.48 12.51 0.28
C ASN A 29 -4.39 11.01 0.11
N ALA A 30 -5.47 10.26 0.37
CA ALA A 30 -5.50 8.83 0.10
C ALA A 30 -5.42 8.55 -1.41
N GLU A 31 -6.15 9.28 -2.25
CA GLU A 31 -6.02 9.16 -3.70
C GLU A 31 -4.58 9.40 -4.19
N ARG A 32 -3.98 10.49 -3.72
CA ARG A 32 -2.59 10.83 -4.07
C ARG A 32 -1.59 9.81 -3.53
N CYS A 33 -1.83 9.24 -2.37
CA CYS A 33 -1.02 8.17 -1.79
C CYS A 33 -0.86 6.99 -2.74
N PHE A 34 -1.93 6.61 -3.46
CA PHE A 34 -1.90 5.50 -4.41
C PHE A 34 -1.56 5.90 -5.86
N ALA A 35 -1.69 7.18 -6.20
CA ALA A 35 -1.47 7.67 -7.57
C ALA A 35 -0.06 8.22 -7.79
N GLU A 36 0.59 8.72 -6.75
CA GLU A 36 1.92 9.32 -6.82
C GLU A 36 3.02 8.31 -6.46
N HIS A 37 4.28 8.71 -6.62
CA HIS A 37 5.45 7.90 -6.30
C HIS A 37 6.50 8.74 -5.53
N GLY A 38 7.44 8.04 -4.87
CA GLY A 38 8.54 8.67 -4.16
C GLY A 38 8.07 9.54 -2.99
N GLU A 39 8.73 10.67 -2.79
CA GLU A 39 8.44 11.58 -1.66
C GLU A 39 7.00 12.12 -1.68
N ALA A 40 6.42 12.34 -2.87
CA ALA A 40 5.06 12.84 -2.99
C ALA A 40 4.04 11.82 -2.47
N ALA A 41 4.21 10.54 -2.79
CA ALA A 41 3.39 9.46 -2.25
C ALA A 41 3.57 9.33 -0.74
N VAL A 42 4.81 9.34 -0.23
CA VAL A 42 5.10 9.28 1.21
C VAL A 42 4.42 10.42 1.96
N ALA A 43 4.49 11.65 1.44
CA ALA A 43 3.84 12.80 2.05
C ALA A 43 2.30 12.66 2.05
N ALA A 44 1.71 12.23 0.93
CA ALA A 44 0.27 12.04 0.80
C ALA A 44 -0.24 10.91 1.72
N CYS A 45 0.44 9.76 1.76
CA CYS A 45 0.11 8.66 2.68
C CYS A 45 0.22 9.12 4.15
N THR A 46 1.24 9.90 4.49
CA THR A 46 1.42 10.44 5.85
C THR A 46 0.26 11.36 6.24
N ALA A 47 -0.19 12.23 5.33
CA ALA A 47 -1.35 13.08 5.56
C ALA A 47 -2.64 12.26 5.70
N ALA A 48 -2.83 11.23 4.87
CA ALA A 48 -3.99 10.33 4.95
C ALA A 48 -4.02 9.59 6.30
N ILE A 49 -2.90 9.00 6.74
CA ILE A 49 -2.78 8.33 8.05
C ILE A 49 -3.09 9.33 9.19
N GLY A 50 -2.50 10.51 9.14
CA GLY A 50 -2.68 11.56 10.16
C GLY A 50 -4.11 12.13 10.23
N SER A 51 -4.92 11.94 9.18
CA SER A 51 -6.31 12.40 9.16
C SER A 51 -7.23 11.64 10.15
N GLY A 52 -6.85 10.42 10.55
CA GLY A 52 -7.64 9.56 11.42
C GLY A 52 -8.96 9.04 10.81
N LYS A 53 -9.16 9.20 9.50
CA LYS A 53 -10.40 8.82 8.80
C LYS A 53 -10.45 7.34 8.42
N PHE A 54 -9.30 6.67 8.32
CA PHE A 54 -9.17 5.31 7.82
C PHE A 54 -8.98 4.31 8.96
N SER A 55 -9.44 3.08 8.77
CA SER A 55 -9.30 1.99 9.74
C SER A 55 -9.26 0.63 9.03
N GLY A 56 -8.89 -0.43 9.75
CA GLY A 56 -8.87 -1.79 9.23
C GLY A 56 -8.09 -1.91 7.93
N ALA A 57 -8.66 -2.59 6.93
CA ALA A 57 -7.99 -2.86 5.66
C ALA A 57 -7.63 -1.60 4.85
N GLU A 58 -8.43 -0.54 4.95
CA GLU A 58 -8.11 0.73 4.26
C GLU A 58 -6.84 1.36 4.83
N LEU A 59 -6.74 1.45 6.14
CA LEU A 59 -5.55 1.98 6.80
C LEU A 59 -4.33 1.06 6.58
N ALA A 60 -4.54 -0.26 6.56
CA ALA A 60 -3.51 -1.23 6.20
C ALA A 60 -2.94 -0.96 4.82
N ALA A 61 -3.80 -0.75 3.81
CA ALA A 61 -3.37 -0.46 2.44
C ALA A 61 -2.57 0.86 2.34
N ILE A 62 -2.95 1.90 3.09
CA ILE A 62 -2.23 3.17 3.10
C ILE A 62 -0.83 3.01 3.71
N TYR A 63 -0.70 2.26 4.84
CA TYR A 63 0.59 1.94 5.42
C TYR A 63 1.46 1.10 4.48
N ASP A 64 0.87 0.07 3.85
CA ASP A 64 1.56 -0.80 2.90
C ASP A 64 2.14 0.01 1.72
N ASN A 65 1.32 0.89 1.13
CA ASN A 65 1.78 1.72 0.03
C ASN A 65 2.90 2.68 0.43
N ARG A 66 2.82 3.32 1.62
CA ARG A 66 3.93 4.16 2.12
C ARG A 66 5.19 3.35 2.35
N ALA A 67 5.06 2.13 2.86
CA ALA A 67 6.18 1.22 3.08
C ALA A 67 6.87 0.81 1.78
N ILE A 68 6.11 0.59 0.71
CA ILE A 68 6.65 0.29 -0.63
C ILE A 68 7.56 1.43 -1.09
N GLU A 69 7.09 2.66 -1.01
CA GLU A 69 7.85 3.84 -1.44
C GLU A 69 9.10 4.06 -0.57
N LEU A 70 8.99 3.94 0.75
CA LEU A 70 10.12 4.03 1.68
C LEU A 70 11.18 2.95 1.40
N ARG A 71 10.76 1.70 1.16
CA ARG A 71 11.67 0.62 0.80
C ARG A 71 12.41 0.89 -0.51
N GLN A 72 11.71 1.43 -1.52
CA GLN A 72 12.34 1.81 -2.81
C GLN A 72 13.37 2.92 -2.64
N GLN A 73 13.20 3.80 -1.67
CA GLN A 73 14.16 4.85 -1.30
C GLN A 73 15.32 4.32 -0.43
N GLY A 74 15.30 3.05 -0.04
CA GLY A 74 16.29 2.44 0.84
C GLY A 74 16.08 2.74 2.33
N ASP A 75 14.98 3.38 2.69
CA ASP A 75 14.60 3.61 4.09
C ASP A 75 13.91 2.36 4.67
N TYR A 76 14.71 1.32 4.84
CA TYR A 76 14.23 0.03 5.30
C TYR A 76 13.65 0.07 6.71
N ALA A 77 14.17 0.91 7.58
CA ALA A 77 13.71 1.01 8.97
C ALA A 77 12.26 1.50 9.05
N HIS A 78 11.93 2.58 8.36
CA HIS A 78 10.57 3.11 8.32
C HIS A 78 9.65 2.21 7.49
N ALA A 79 10.14 1.60 6.41
CA ALA A 79 9.38 0.62 5.64
C ALA A 79 8.95 -0.57 6.50
N ILE A 80 9.85 -1.16 7.30
CA ILE A 80 9.55 -2.26 8.22
C ILE A 80 8.50 -1.87 9.26
N ALA A 81 8.61 -0.65 9.80
CA ALA A 81 7.62 -0.13 10.75
C ALA A 81 6.23 -0.01 10.13
N ASP A 82 6.13 0.51 8.90
CA ASP A 82 4.89 0.68 8.17
C ASP A 82 4.26 -0.64 7.73
N TYR A 83 5.03 -1.58 7.17
CA TYR A 83 4.55 -2.94 6.89
C TYR A 83 4.04 -3.62 8.16
N SER A 84 4.72 -3.43 9.28
CA SER A 84 4.27 -3.98 10.56
C SER A 84 2.97 -3.33 11.05
N ALA A 85 2.76 -2.04 10.76
CA ALA A 85 1.49 -1.38 11.01
C ALA A 85 0.38 -1.93 10.09
N ALA A 86 0.67 -2.09 8.80
CA ALA A 86 -0.26 -2.69 7.83
C ALA A 86 -0.73 -4.08 8.29
N ILE A 87 0.19 -4.95 8.68
CA ILE A 87 -0.10 -6.31 9.19
C ILE A 87 -0.95 -6.26 10.48
N ARG A 88 -0.74 -5.30 11.38
CA ARG A 88 -1.58 -5.14 12.57
C ARG A 88 -3.00 -4.73 12.24
N HIS A 89 -3.22 -3.94 11.21
CA HIS A 89 -4.54 -3.50 10.76
C HIS A 89 -5.24 -4.53 9.89
N ASP A 90 -4.49 -5.28 9.10
CA ASP A 90 -4.99 -6.43 8.32
C ASP A 90 -3.93 -7.53 8.22
N SER A 91 -4.06 -8.55 9.06
CA SER A 91 -3.16 -9.70 9.08
C SER A 91 -3.28 -10.64 7.87
N ALA A 92 -4.25 -10.42 6.99
CA ALA A 92 -4.44 -11.18 5.76
C ALA A 92 -3.77 -10.51 4.54
N LEU A 93 -3.08 -9.38 4.73
CA LEU A 93 -2.40 -8.66 3.66
C LEU A 93 -1.05 -9.34 3.32
N THR A 94 -1.11 -10.32 2.40
CA THR A 94 0.04 -11.14 1.98
C THR A 94 1.20 -10.27 1.44
N GLY A 95 0.87 -9.20 0.69
CA GLY A 95 1.82 -8.24 0.15
C GLY A 95 2.68 -7.58 1.23
N ALA A 96 2.09 -7.25 2.39
CA ALA A 96 2.81 -6.62 3.50
C ALA A 96 3.86 -7.53 4.14
N TYR A 97 3.58 -8.83 4.27
CA TYR A 97 4.60 -9.79 4.74
C TYR A 97 5.75 -9.91 3.73
N THR A 98 5.44 -10.06 2.44
CA THR A 98 6.46 -10.13 1.40
C THR A 98 7.26 -8.84 1.31
N GLY A 99 6.60 -7.68 1.38
CA GLY A 99 7.24 -6.37 1.36
C GLY A 99 8.15 -6.15 2.57
N ARG A 100 7.72 -6.57 3.77
CA ARG A 100 8.54 -6.49 4.99
C ARG A 100 9.74 -7.45 4.91
N GLY A 101 9.55 -8.64 4.37
CA GLY A 101 10.65 -9.57 4.08
C GLY A 101 11.71 -8.96 3.17
N LEU A 102 11.30 -8.30 2.08
CA LEU A 102 12.21 -7.57 1.19
C LEU A 102 12.92 -6.40 1.89
N ALA A 103 12.22 -5.69 2.79
CA ALA A 103 12.83 -4.62 3.58
C ALA A 103 13.84 -5.17 4.59
N TYR A 104 13.56 -6.31 5.23
CA TYR A 104 14.52 -7.00 6.10
C TYR A 104 15.75 -7.48 5.34
N GLU A 105 15.60 -8.00 4.11
CA GLU A 105 16.75 -8.33 3.27
C GLU A 105 17.60 -7.08 2.98
N GLY A 106 16.97 -5.97 2.58
CA GLY A 106 17.66 -4.70 2.35
C GLY A 106 18.40 -4.19 3.59
N ALA A 107 17.88 -4.47 4.78
CA ALA A 107 18.51 -4.18 6.07
C ALA A 107 19.53 -5.25 6.51
N ASN A 108 19.79 -6.29 5.70
CA ASN A 108 20.64 -7.44 6.01
C ASN A 108 20.17 -8.27 7.21
N GLU A 109 18.84 -8.28 7.48
CA GLU A 109 18.21 -9.05 8.56
C GLU A 109 17.59 -10.35 8.01
N ILE A 110 18.44 -11.22 7.47
CA ILE A 110 18.05 -12.38 6.62
C ILE A 110 17.08 -13.34 7.31
N GLU A 111 17.29 -13.67 8.58
CA GLU A 111 16.41 -14.62 9.27
C GLU A 111 14.99 -14.05 9.48
N LYS A 112 14.86 -12.75 9.69
CA LYS A 112 13.54 -12.09 9.75
C LYS A 112 12.87 -12.08 8.37
N ALA A 113 13.65 -11.85 7.31
CA ALA A 113 13.15 -11.93 5.94
C ALA A 113 12.57 -13.32 5.62
N LYS A 114 13.32 -14.40 5.93
CA LYS A 114 12.86 -15.78 5.76
C LYS A 114 11.57 -16.08 6.54
N ALA A 115 11.46 -15.58 7.77
CA ALA A 115 10.26 -15.73 8.58
C ALA A 115 9.04 -15.06 7.92
N ASP A 116 9.20 -13.83 7.41
CA ASP A 116 8.14 -13.10 6.74
C ASP A 116 7.72 -13.74 5.41
N TYR A 117 8.66 -14.20 4.60
CA TYR A 117 8.33 -14.94 3.38
C TYR A 117 7.55 -16.24 3.69
N SER A 118 7.92 -16.95 4.75
CA SER A 118 7.19 -18.14 5.21
C SER A 118 5.77 -17.78 5.64
N MET A 119 5.60 -16.65 6.33
CA MET A 119 4.27 -16.14 6.70
C MET A 119 3.44 -15.77 5.47
N ALA A 120 4.01 -15.11 4.47
CA ALA A 120 3.32 -14.78 3.22
C ALA A 120 2.76 -16.02 2.51
N LEU A 121 3.50 -17.15 2.54
CA LEU A 121 3.03 -18.42 1.99
C LEU A 121 1.91 -19.07 2.82
N THR A 122 1.87 -18.80 4.12
CA THR A 122 0.89 -19.39 5.05
C THR A 122 -0.44 -18.62 5.04
N VAL A 123 -0.39 -17.29 4.97
CA VAL A 123 -1.58 -16.42 5.05
C VAL A 123 -2.53 -16.63 3.87
N GLY A 124 -1.99 -16.95 2.69
CA GLY A 124 -2.77 -17.15 1.49
C GLY A 124 -3.17 -15.84 0.78
N PRO A 125 -3.50 -15.93 -0.51
CA PRO A 125 -3.79 -14.77 -1.34
C PRO A 125 -5.25 -14.32 -1.13
N ARG A 126 -5.49 -13.35 -0.26
CA ARG A 126 -6.82 -12.76 -0.06
C ARG A 126 -7.12 -11.64 -1.04
N TYR A 127 -6.10 -10.89 -1.45
CA TYR A 127 -6.19 -9.75 -2.36
C TYR A 127 -5.59 -10.09 -3.72
N ALA A 128 -5.88 -9.30 -4.74
CA ALA A 128 -5.50 -9.57 -6.12
C ALA A 128 -3.97 -9.67 -6.34
N ASP A 129 -3.18 -9.01 -5.50
CA ASP A 129 -1.70 -9.05 -5.51
C ASP A 129 -1.12 -10.22 -4.70
N GLY A 130 -1.95 -10.93 -3.94
CA GLY A 130 -1.51 -11.97 -3.01
C GLY A 130 -0.79 -13.13 -3.69
N GLU A 131 -1.25 -13.58 -4.86
CA GLU A 131 -0.58 -14.64 -5.61
C GLU A 131 0.81 -14.22 -6.09
N TRP A 132 0.92 -13.01 -6.61
CA TRP A 132 2.21 -12.43 -7.02
C TRP A 132 3.16 -12.26 -5.82
N ALA A 133 2.65 -11.80 -4.69
CA ALA A 133 3.41 -11.67 -3.46
C ALA A 133 3.95 -13.03 -2.97
N GLN A 134 3.14 -14.10 -3.05
CA GLN A 134 3.58 -15.45 -2.72
C GLN A 134 4.64 -16.00 -3.69
N GLU A 135 4.54 -15.69 -4.98
CA GLU A 135 5.54 -16.09 -5.96
C GLU A 135 6.89 -15.47 -5.64
N ILE A 136 6.93 -14.16 -5.31
CA ILE A 136 8.15 -13.50 -4.84
C ILE A 136 8.68 -14.18 -3.57
N ALA A 137 7.84 -14.38 -2.57
CA ALA A 137 8.25 -14.98 -1.30
C ALA A 137 8.87 -16.37 -1.50
N ARG A 138 8.29 -17.18 -2.36
CA ARG A 138 8.81 -18.53 -2.71
C ARG A 138 10.18 -18.44 -3.38
N GLY A 139 10.33 -17.54 -4.36
CA GLY A 139 11.60 -17.32 -5.05
C GLY A 139 12.69 -16.81 -4.11
N ARG A 140 12.34 -15.88 -3.19
CA ARG A 140 13.30 -15.34 -2.22
C ARG A 140 13.74 -16.38 -1.19
N LEU A 141 12.80 -17.20 -0.66
CA LEU A 141 13.15 -18.30 0.23
C LEU A 141 14.10 -19.31 -0.41
N ALA A 142 13.87 -19.65 -1.68
CA ALA A 142 14.76 -20.54 -2.41
C ALA A 142 16.17 -19.93 -2.57
N ALA A 143 16.25 -18.63 -2.90
CA ALA A 143 17.53 -17.93 -3.05
C ALA A 143 18.30 -17.73 -1.74
N LEU A 144 17.62 -17.76 -0.59
CA LEU A 144 18.22 -17.60 0.74
C LEU A 144 18.48 -18.95 1.45
N ALA A 145 18.23 -20.08 0.78
CA ALA A 145 18.45 -21.42 1.37
C ALA A 145 19.92 -21.87 1.29
N ASP A 146 20.72 -21.22 0.46
CA ASP A 146 22.14 -21.48 0.26
C ASP A 146 22.98 -20.61 1.19
#